data_5c4e954024807fdf9114fd4123466488
#
_entry.id   5c4e954024807fdf9114fd4123466488
#
_cell.length_a   1.000
_cell.length_b   1.000
_cell.length_c   1.000
_cell.angle_alpha   90.00
_cell.angle_beta   90.00
_cell.angle_gamma   90.00
#
_symmetry.space_group_name_H-M   'P 1'
#
loop_
_entity.id
_entity.type
_entity.pdbx_description
1 polymer ?
#
loop_
_entity_poly.entity_id
_entity_poly.type
_entity_poly.pdbx_seq_one_letter_code
_entity_poly.pdbx_strand_id
1 'polypeptide(L)'
;LLAGYTQRIVLLLDADGAGEASMEKIVAMLSCGTDPEGERLEPACLFEVSRMQLPYGEDPDSLLHGSGFVSFRRQITTSLHLALLETYEHRLLRQIAKTVSDLSLCLSCEDRISLLSLLAKQKSRLSRVTMRLGRNVVV
;
A
#
# COMPACT_ATOMS: atom_id res chain seq x y z
N LEU A 1 20.29 2.34 5.98
CA LEU A 1 20.77 1.03 5.54
C LEU A 1 19.77 0.32 4.60
N LEU A 2 18.47 0.17 4.96
CA LEU A 2 17.48 -0.52 4.13
C LEU A 2 17.24 0.15 2.77
N ALA A 3 17.25 1.47 2.70
CA ALA A 3 17.00 2.24 1.48
C ALA A 3 18.00 1.94 0.34
N GLY A 4 19.18 1.41 0.64
CA GLY A 4 20.15 0.98 -0.35
C GLY A 4 19.83 -0.39 -0.99
N TYR A 5 18.92 -1.16 -0.39
CA TYR A 5 18.64 -2.53 -0.81
C TYR A 5 17.22 -2.73 -1.34
N THR A 6 16.25 -1.96 -0.87
CA THR A 6 14.86 -2.10 -1.28
C THR A 6 14.11 -0.78 -1.22
N GLN A 7 13.10 -0.66 -2.06
CA GLN A 7 12.12 0.43 -2.03
C GLN A 7 10.76 -0.05 -1.53
N ARG A 8 10.61 -1.36 -1.26
CA ARG A 8 9.37 -1.97 -0.81
C ARG A 8 9.58 -2.69 0.49
N ILE A 9 8.70 -2.43 1.45
CA ILE A 9 8.68 -3.05 2.76
C ILE A 9 7.31 -3.63 3.02
N VAL A 10 7.27 -4.85 3.51
CA VAL A 10 6.04 -5.46 4.02
C VAL A 10 6.17 -5.56 5.52
N LEU A 11 5.23 -4.95 6.23
CA LEU A 11 5.15 -5.00 7.69
C LEU A 11 4.21 -6.13 8.11
N LEU A 12 4.68 -6.96 9.03
CA LEU A 12 3.93 -8.00 9.69
C LEU A 12 4.14 -7.86 11.19
N LEU A 13 3.11 -7.46 11.91
CA LEU A 13 3.11 -7.30 13.36
C LEU A 13 1.98 -8.13 13.96
N ASP A 14 1.99 -8.24 15.29
CA ASP A 14 0.95 -8.92 16.04
C ASP A 14 -0.41 -8.27 15.77
N ALA A 15 -1.46 -9.09 15.67
CA ALA A 15 -2.81 -8.65 15.36
C ALA A 15 -3.56 -8.26 16.64
N ASP A 16 -2.97 -7.35 17.41
CA ASP A 16 -3.55 -6.75 18.61
C ASP A 16 -3.53 -5.22 18.55
N GLY A 17 -4.14 -4.56 19.53
CA GLY A 17 -4.21 -3.09 19.56
C GLY A 17 -2.84 -2.41 19.67
N ALA A 18 -1.85 -3.04 20.30
CA ALA A 18 -0.49 -2.52 20.41
C ALA A 18 0.25 -2.65 19.07
N GLY A 19 0.08 -3.80 18.40
CA GLY A 19 0.63 -4.04 17.07
C GLY A 19 0.05 -3.10 16.03
N GLU A 20 -1.27 -2.84 16.05
CA GLU A 20 -1.91 -1.87 15.15
C GLU A 20 -1.39 -0.44 15.35
N ALA A 21 -1.28 0.03 16.59
CA ALA A 21 -0.74 1.35 16.90
C ALA A 21 0.73 1.48 16.48
N SER A 22 1.51 0.41 16.64
CA SER A 22 2.91 0.35 16.20
C SER A 22 3.01 0.35 14.69
N MET A 23 2.12 -0.37 14.00
CA MET A 23 2.02 -0.43 12.54
C MET A 23 1.81 0.97 11.95
N GLU A 24 0.88 1.76 12.50
CA GLU A 24 0.59 3.11 12.03
C GLU A 24 1.79 4.03 12.15
N LYS A 25 2.48 4.01 13.30
CA LYS A 25 3.71 4.79 13.54
C LYS A 25 4.81 4.42 12.55
N ILE A 26 5.07 3.12 12.37
CA ILE A 26 6.11 2.65 11.45
C ILE A 26 5.78 3.04 10.00
N VAL A 27 4.51 2.93 9.59
CA VAL A 27 4.07 3.33 8.25
C VAL A 27 4.26 4.83 8.05
N ALA A 28 3.91 5.67 9.04
CA ALA A 28 4.13 7.12 8.95
C ALA A 28 5.62 7.44 8.78
N MET A 29 6.49 6.85 9.59
CA MET A 29 7.94 7.04 9.48
C MET A 29 8.49 6.63 8.11
N LEU A 30 8.11 5.45 7.62
CA LEU A 30 8.69 4.89 6.40
C LEU A 30 8.11 5.48 5.11
N SER A 31 6.82 5.88 5.12
CA SER A 31 6.13 6.38 3.93
C SER A 31 6.14 7.90 3.82
N CYS A 32 6.08 8.61 4.95
CA CYS A 32 5.98 10.07 4.98
C CYS A 32 7.29 10.76 5.34
N GLY A 33 8.26 9.99 5.86
CA GLY A 33 9.51 10.56 6.36
C GLY A 33 9.30 11.50 7.55
N THR A 34 8.30 11.21 8.38
CA THR A 34 8.02 11.94 9.62
C THR A 34 8.21 11.04 10.82
N ASP A 35 8.68 11.58 11.94
CA ASP A 35 8.71 10.88 13.21
C ASP A 35 7.30 10.85 13.87
N PRO A 36 7.15 10.16 15.01
CA PRO A 36 5.88 10.12 15.72
C PRO A 36 5.39 11.49 16.22
N GLU A 37 6.28 12.46 16.40
CA GLU A 37 6.00 13.83 16.79
C GLU A 37 5.64 14.72 15.59
N GLY A 38 5.74 14.19 14.35
CA GLY A 38 5.40 14.88 13.12
C GLY A 38 6.55 15.70 12.53
N GLU A 39 7.75 15.62 13.08
CA GLU A 39 8.94 16.24 12.52
C GLU A 39 9.43 15.48 11.27
N ARG A 40 9.94 16.21 10.30
CA ARG A 40 10.42 15.64 9.05
C ARG A 40 11.79 14.99 9.23
N LEU A 41 11.88 13.71 8.91
CA LEU A 41 13.14 12.98 8.92
C LEU A 41 13.92 13.25 7.62
N GLU A 42 15.17 13.64 7.73
CA GLU A 42 16.09 13.81 6.61
C GLU A 42 17.16 12.69 6.60
N PRO A 43 17.47 12.08 5.45
CA PRO A 43 16.75 12.16 4.18
C PRO A 43 15.45 11.36 4.23
N ALA A 44 14.38 11.90 3.64
CA ALA A 44 13.10 11.22 3.55
C ALA A 44 13.24 9.96 2.65
N CYS A 45 13.50 8.83 3.28
CA CYS A 45 13.49 7.52 2.62
C CYS A 45 12.03 7.07 2.47
N LEU A 46 11.42 7.45 1.37
CA LEU A 46 10.05 7.05 1.08
C LEU A 46 10.03 5.60 0.57
N PHE A 47 9.60 4.70 1.44
CA PHE A 47 9.35 3.31 1.08
C PHE A 47 7.90 3.11 0.62
N GLU A 48 7.69 2.19 -0.31
CA GLU A 48 6.37 1.64 -0.58
C GLU A 48 6.09 0.59 0.52
N VAL A 49 5.24 0.95 1.49
CA VAL A 49 4.96 0.11 2.65
C VAL A 49 3.63 -0.62 2.46
N SER A 50 3.67 -1.93 2.54
CA SER A 50 2.50 -2.80 2.55
C SER A 50 2.26 -3.32 3.96
N ARG A 51 0.99 -3.34 4.38
CA ARG A 51 0.58 -3.88 5.68
C ARG A 51 0.02 -5.29 5.46
N MET A 52 0.57 -6.27 6.14
CA MET A 52 0.01 -7.62 6.13
C MET A 52 -0.79 -7.83 7.42
N GLN A 53 -2.05 -8.25 7.26
CA GLN A 53 -2.94 -8.49 8.39
C GLN A 53 -2.96 -9.97 8.75
N LEU A 54 -2.83 -10.26 10.01
CA LEU A 54 -3.10 -11.58 10.61
C LEU A 54 -4.52 -11.62 11.18
N PRO A 55 -5.07 -12.81 11.44
CA PRO A 55 -6.30 -12.94 12.22
C PRO A 55 -6.14 -12.27 13.58
N TYR A 56 -7.21 -11.60 14.06
CA TYR A 56 -7.16 -10.86 15.32
C TYR A 56 -6.75 -11.74 16.50
N GLY A 57 -5.81 -11.24 17.30
CA GLY A 57 -5.25 -11.96 18.43
C GLY A 57 -4.14 -12.97 18.09
N GLU A 58 -3.79 -13.11 16.83
CA GLU A 58 -2.68 -13.96 16.39
C GLU A 58 -1.41 -13.16 16.20
N ASP A 59 -0.28 -13.80 16.50
CA ASP A 59 1.05 -13.38 16.10
C ASP A 59 1.65 -14.39 15.11
N PRO A 60 2.75 -14.07 14.42
CA PRO A 60 3.36 -14.97 13.46
C PRO A 60 3.79 -16.33 14.06
N ASP A 61 4.17 -16.35 15.33
CA ASP A 61 4.63 -17.57 16.03
C ASP A 61 3.45 -18.47 16.42
N SER A 62 2.40 -17.88 17.03
CA SER A 62 1.16 -18.61 17.37
C SER A 62 0.52 -19.21 16.12
N LEU A 63 0.51 -18.45 15.01
CA LEU A 63 -0.04 -18.93 13.74
C LEU A 63 0.78 -20.09 13.17
N LEU A 64 2.11 -20.06 13.27
CA LEU A 64 2.98 -21.13 12.83
C LEU A 64 2.77 -22.41 13.66
N HIS A 65 2.74 -22.28 14.98
CA HIS A 65 2.58 -23.42 15.89
C HIS A 65 1.16 -23.99 15.87
N GLY A 66 0.14 -23.13 15.77
CA GLY A 66 -1.26 -23.58 15.78
C GLY A 66 -1.71 -24.24 14.48
N SER A 67 -1.28 -23.73 13.34
CA SER A 67 -1.77 -24.19 12.04
C SER A 67 -0.82 -25.11 11.26
N GLY A 68 0.42 -25.23 11.72
CA GLY A 68 1.49 -25.96 11.05
C GLY A 68 2.06 -25.23 9.83
N PHE A 69 3.29 -25.59 9.45
CA PHE A 69 4.08 -24.85 8.45
C PHE A 69 3.39 -24.66 7.09
N VAL A 70 2.68 -25.69 6.60
CA VAL A 70 2.03 -25.62 5.26
C VAL A 70 0.87 -24.63 5.28
N SER A 71 0.04 -24.67 6.32
CA SER A 71 -1.09 -23.76 6.50
C SER A 71 -0.60 -22.33 6.75
N PHE A 72 0.38 -22.16 7.63
CA PHE A 72 1.06 -20.89 7.86
C PHE A 72 1.57 -20.27 6.54
N ARG A 73 2.35 -21.02 5.76
CA ARG A 73 2.86 -20.54 4.48
C ARG A 73 1.75 -20.10 3.53
N ARG A 74 0.65 -20.86 3.45
CA ARG A 74 -0.49 -20.50 2.61
C ARG A 74 -1.15 -19.20 3.07
N GLN A 75 -1.39 -19.05 4.37
CA GLN A 75 -2.00 -17.86 4.95
C GLN A 75 -1.13 -16.61 4.73
N ILE A 76 0.16 -16.70 5.03
CA ILE A 76 1.14 -15.62 4.80
C ILE A 76 1.18 -15.23 3.33
N THR A 77 1.22 -16.21 2.42
CA THR A 77 1.25 -15.91 0.96
C THR A 77 -0.03 -15.20 0.51
N THR A 78 -1.20 -15.60 1.02
CA THR A 78 -2.48 -14.97 0.70
C THR A 78 -2.55 -13.55 1.24
N SER A 79 -2.20 -13.37 2.52
CA SER A 79 -2.20 -12.04 3.16
C SER A 79 -1.20 -11.08 2.51
N LEU A 80 -0.02 -11.58 2.15
CA LEU A 80 0.98 -10.81 1.40
C LEU A 80 0.43 -10.36 0.04
N HIS A 81 -0.22 -11.26 -0.69
CA HIS A 81 -0.79 -10.93 -1.99
C HIS A 81 -1.87 -9.84 -1.88
N LEU A 82 -2.74 -9.92 -0.89
CA LEU A 82 -3.76 -8.90 -0.60
C LEU A 82 -3.13 -7.56 -0.24
N ALA A 83 -2.15 -7.56 0.68
CA ALA A 83 -1.44 -6.35 1.09
C ALA A 83 -0.75 -5.63 -0.10
N LEU A 84 -0.14 -6.40 -1.00
CA LEU A 84 0.47 -5.84 -2.21
C LEU A 84 -0.57 -5.27 -3.18
N LEU A 85 -1.74 -5.90 -3.33
CA LEU A 85 -2.83 -5.38 -4.15
C LEU A 85 -3.39 -4.07 -3.58
N GLU A 86 -3.60 -3.99 -2.26
CA GLU A 86 -4.07 -2.77 -1.58
C GLU A 86 -3.07 -1.62 -1.74
N THR A 87 -1.79 -1.89 -1.55
CA THR A 87 -0.73 -0.89 -1.77
C THR A 87 -0.73 -0.39 -3.21
N TYR A 88 -0.93 -1.29 -4.18
CA TYR A 88 -1.01 -0.93 -5.58
C TYR A 88 -2.27 -0.12 -5.89
N GLU A 89 -3.42 -0.45 -5.30
CA GLU A 89 -4.65 0.33 -5.39
C GLU A 89 -4.43 1.78 -4.91
N HIS A 90 -3.87 1.96 -3.71
CA HIS A 90 -3.57 3.29 -3.16
C HIS A 90 -2.61 4.10 -4.03
N ARG A 91 -1.61 3.44 -4.63
CA ARG A 91 -0.70 4.10 -5.58
C ARG A 91 -1.44 4.58 -6.83
N LEU A 92 -2.31 3.75 -7.40
CA LEU A 92 -3.13 4.13 -8.56
C LEU A 92 -4.05 5.29 -8.25
N LEU A 93 -4.71 5.31 -7.09
CA LEU A 93 -5.56 6.41 -6.65
C LEU A 93 -4.79 7.72 -6.57
N ARG A 94 -3.58 7.72 -5.99
CA ARG A 94 -2.70 8.91 -5.95
C ARG A 94 -2.29 9.36 -7.36
N GLN A 95 -1.97 8.44 -8.26
CA GLN A 95 -1.64 8.77 -9.65
C GLN A 95 -2.82 9.36 -10.40
N ILE A 96 -4.03 8.83 -10.21
CA ILE A 96 -5.27 9.38 -10.78
C ILE A 96 -5.52 10.79 -10.27
N ALA A 97 -5.44 11.01 -8.96
CA ALA A 97 -5.62 12.33 -8.35
C ALA A 97 -4.64 13.36 -8.92
N LYS A 98 -3.36 12.99 -9.07
CA LYS A 98 -2.35 13.83 -9.71
C LYS A 98 -2.72 14.13 -11.17
N THR A 99 -3.07 13.13 -11.97
CA THR A 99 -3.43 13.32 -13.38
C THR A 99 -4.66 14.21 -13.55
N VAL A 100 -5.64 14.12 -12.64
CA VAL A 100 -6.82 15.02 -12.62
C VAL A 100 -6.40 16.45 -12.27
N SER A 101 -5.51 16.64 -11.32
CA SER A 101 -4.96 17.96 -10.99
C SER A 101 -4.21 18.57 -12.18
N ASP A 102 -3.35 17.77 -12.83
CA ASP A 102 -2.59 18.22 -14.01
C ASP A 102 -3.53 18.61 -15.17
N LEU A 103 -4.63 17.85 -15.37
CA LEU A 103 -5.68 18.17 -16.36
C LEU A 103 -6.35 19.50 -16.09
N SER A 104 -6.58 19.86 -14.82
CA SER A 104 -7.21 21.14 -14.46
C SER A 104 -6.30 22.35 -14.73
N LEU A 105 -4.99 22.14 -14.75
CA LEU A 105 -3.98 23.18 -14.99
C LEU A 105 -3.52 23.25 -16.45
N CYS A 106 -3.88 22.25 -17.27
CA CYS A 106 -3.38 22.11 -18.63
C CYS A 106 -4.09 23.06 -19.59
N LEU A 107 -3.33 23.89 -20.29
CA LEU A 107 -3.81 24.89 -21.27
C LEU A 107 -3.72 24.37 -22.71
N SER A 108 -2.82 23.40 -23.00
CA SER A 108 -2.63 22.85 -24.35
C SER A 108 -3.64 21.75 -24.66
N CYS A 109 -4.23 21.77 -25.85
CA CYS A 109 -5.14 20.71 -26.31
C CYS A 109 -4.44 19.37 -26.49
N GLU A 110 -3.22 19.32 -26.97
CA GLU A 110 -2.45 18.07 -27.20
C GLU A 110 -2.11 17.39 -25.90
N ASP A 111 -1.59 18.15 -24.92
CA ASP A 111 -1.28 17.65 -23.59
C ASP A 111 -2.55 17.15 -22.88
N ARG A 112 -3.68 17.84 -23.08
CA ARG A 112 -4.97 17.45 -22.51
C ARG A 112 -5.45 16.09 -23.03
N ILE A 113 -5.31 15.84 -24.33
CA ILE A 113 -5.65 14.54 -24.94
C ILE A 113 -4.76 13.44 -24.37
N SER A 114 -3.45 13.70 -24.23
CA SER A 114 -2.50 12.76 -23.67
C SER A 114 -2.82 12.42 -22.21
N LEU A 115 -3.14 13.42 -21.38
CA LEU A 115 -3.55 13.22 -19.98
C LEU A 115 -4.87 12.46 -19.85
N LEU A 116 -5.86 12.72 -20.72
CA LEU A 116 -7.12 11.98 -20.74
C LEU A 116 -6.91 10.49 -21.09
N SER A 117 -6.03 10.21 -22.06
CA SER A 117 -5.65 8.83 -22.40
C SER A 117 -4.96 8.13 -21.22
N LEU A 118 -4.06 8.82 -20.51
CA LEU A 118 -3.41 8.30 -19.33
C LEU A 118 -4.41 8.01 -18.20
N LEU A 119 -5.33 8.94 -17.96
CA LEU A 119 -6.39 8.81 -16.96
C LEU A 119 -7.28 7.58 -17.23
N ALA A 120 -7.68 7.38 -18.48
CA ALA A 120 -8.46 6.20 -18.89
C ALA A 120 -7.72 4.89 -18.62
N LYS A 121 -6.41 4.83 -18.92
CA LYS A 121 -5.57 3.66 -18.62
C LYS A 121 -5.43 3.41 -17.10
N GLN A 122 -5.24 4.46 -16.31
CA GLN A 122 -5.16 4.37 -14.86
C GLN A 122 -6.47 3.87 -14.24
N LYS A 123 -7.60 4.40 -14.64
CA LYS A 123 -8.94 3.95 -14.21
C LYS A 123 -9.20 2.49 -14.57
N SER A 124 -8.85 2.05 -15.77
CA SER A 124 -8.98 0.64 -16.17
C SER A 124 -8.11 -0.30 -15.31
N ARG A 125 -6.90 0.13 -14.94
CA ARG A 125 -6.02 -0.64 -14.02
C ARG A 125 -6.62 -0.69 -12.62
N LEU A 126 -7.12 0.43 -12.12
CA LEU A 126 -7.77 0.51 -10.81
C LEU A 126 -8.97 -0.44 -10.74
N SER A 127 -9.87 -0.40 -11.71
CA SER A 127 -11.04 -1.29 -11.79
C SER A 127 -10.64 -2.77 -11.66
N ARG A 128 -9.58 -3.20 -12.37
CA ARG A 128 -9.09 -4.59 -12.29
C ARG A 128 -8.53 -4.96 -10.92
N VAL A 129 -7.85 -4.03 -10.25
CA VAL A 129 -7.31 -4.26 -8.91
C VAL A 129 -8.44 -4.34 -7.89
N THR A 130 -9.38 -3.40 -7.95
CA THR A 130 -10.55 -3.35 -7.04
C THR A 130 -11.40 -4.62 -7.16
N MET A 131 -11.61 -5.14 -8.39
CA MET A 131 -12.28 -6.43 -8.59
C MET A 131 -11.54 -7.60 -7.95
N ARG A 132 -10.19 -7.62 -8.03
CA ARG A 132 -9.38 -8.66 -7.38
C ARG A 132 -9.43 -8.59 -5.86
N LEU A 133 -9.65 -7.41 -5.29
CA LEU A 133 -9.86 -7.19 -3.86
C LEU A 133 -11.29 -7.54 -3.42
N GLY A 134 -12.18 -7.95 -4.32
CA GLY A 134 -13.58 -8.25 -4.02
C GLY A 134 -14.41 -7.03 -3.63
N ARG A 135 -13.93 -5.82 -3.98
CA ARG A 135 -14.63 -4.55 -3.72
C ARG A 135 -15.49 -4.17 -4.92
N ASN A 136 -16.67 -3.61 -4.67
CA ASN A 136 -17.51 -3.08 -5.74
C ASN A 136 -16.85 -1.87 -6.40
N VAL A 137 -16.74 -1.91 -7.73
CA VAL A 137 -16.18 -0.79 -8.51
C VAL A 137 -17.23 0.31 -8.55
N VAL A 138 -17.07 1.35 -7.74
CA VAL A 138 -17.77 2.62 -7.93
C VAL A 138 -16.90 3.45 -8.88
N VAL A 139 -17.27 3.48 -10.17
CA VAL A 139 -16.56 4.24 -11.22
C VAL A 139 -17.21 5.60 -11.40
#